data_c13e71f2918590437e850a4f0cae3e22
#
_entry.id   c13e71f2918590437e850a4f0cae3e22
#
_cell.length_a   1.000
_cell.length_b   1.000
_cell.length_c   1.000
_cell.angle_alpha   90.00
_cell.angle_beta   90.00
_cell.angle_gamma   90.00
#
_symmetry.space_group_name_H-M   'P 1'
#
loop_
_entity.id
_entity.type
_entity.pdbx_description
1 polymer ?
#
loop_
_entity_poly.entity_id
_entity_poly.type
_entity_poly.pdbx_seq_one_letter_code
_entity_poly.pdbx_strand_id
1 'polypeptide(L)'
;MSQEVRGNDAPFILDAVERAIIRVPRSSHHGLTKIATAVRIAGRTYLDLARLAGIDASQLPEVVLAARLYHLAHTHHAMVVTGQCALWAHGYGSVPRIPALTIASSTSTHSVQLPAVSVGTHHFEPITITPSRVRRLPPTADARGLHIESLEAAQITVARTSPNRRAAFTQLCMIGNAFTHFENFHLTDSRRHEKYWKELLSAELTRLGNRARGRSQAQWIIAHADAGCASPGEARVLYELCAAGLTGMHTQVEVHTRGRRYFIDCAFPAEKVGIEFDGRAKYGDNPGSIHASLSRERERQRHLEAGGWHIIRVGWRDLDHPDELVAQVRAALAARLG
;
A
#
# COMPACT_ATOMS: atom_id res chain seq x y z
N MET A 1 -10.73 8.77 -15.59
CA MET A 1 -11.14 8.10 -14.34
C MET A 1 -9.86 7.78 -13.59
N SER A 2 -9.60 8.46 -12.49
CA SER A 2 -8.60 8.04 -11.54
C SER A 2 -8.89 6.57 -11.23
N GLN A 3 -7.93 5.66 -11.37
CA GLN A 3 -7.97 4.47 -10.57
C GLN A 3 -7.89 4.98 -9.13
N GLU A 4 -9.06 5.15 -8.50
CA GLU A 4 -9.14 5.16 -7.06
C GLU A 4 -8.24 4.02 -6.59
N VAL A 5 -7.31 4.32 -5.70
CA VAL A 5 -6.71 3.31 -4.85
C VAL A 5 -7.88 2.78 -4.04
N ARG A 6 -8.67 1.90 -4.67
CA ARG A 6 -9.72 1.16 -3.97
C ARG A 6 -8.98 0.46 -2.85
N GLY A 7 -9.39 0.74 -1.63
CA GLY A 7 -9.04 -0.08 -0.51
C GLY A 7 -9.18 -1.52 -0.97
N ASN A 8 -8.30 -2.42 -0.56
CA ASN A 8 -8.46 -3.82 -0.91
C ASN A 8 -9.77 -4.34 -0.29
N ASP A 9 -10.32 -5.41 -0.84
CA ASP A 9 -11.55 -6.04 -0.33
C ASP A 9 -11.33 -6.82 0.99
N ALA A 10 -10.13 -6.73 1.60
CA ALA A 10 -9.77 -7.51 2.77
C ALA A 10 -10.74 -7.34 3.95
N PRO A 11 -11.20 -6.15 4.32
CA PRO A 11 -12.20 -6.00 5.37
C PRO A 11 -13.50 -6.77 5.09
N PHE A 12 -13.98 -6.74 3.85
CA PHE A 12 -15.15 -7.50 3.42
C PHE A 12 -14.88 -9.01 3.42
N ILE A 13 -13.72 -9.43 2.93
CA ILE A 13 -13.30 -10.83 2.89
C ILE A 13 -13.12 -11.38 4.32
N LEU A 14 -12.52 -10.62 5.22
CA LEU A 14 -12.38 -10.99 6.63
C LEU A 14 -13.74 -11.21 7.29
N ASP A 15 -14.71 -10.30 7.10
CA ASP A 15 -16.06 -10.44 7.61
C ASP A 15 -16.76 -11.70 7.06
N ALA A 16 -16.63 -11.96 5.77
CA ALA A 16 -17.24 -13.13 5.13
C ALA A 16 -16.62 -14.44 5.66
N VAL A 17 -15.29 -14.48 5.78
CA VAL A 17 -14.57 -15.68 6.26
C VAL A 17 -14.82 -15.91 7.75
N GLU A 18 -14.88 -14.86 8.59
CA GLU A 18 -15.21 -15.02 10.02
C GLU A 18 -16.54 -15.72 10.20
N ARG A 19 -17.57 -15.34 9.45
CA ARG A 19 -18.90 -15.99 9.48
C ARG A 19 -18.90 -17.39 8.92
N ALA A 20 -17.99 -17.72 8.02
CA ALA A 20 -17.90 -19.01 7.33
C ALA A 20 -16.96 -20.01 8.00
N ILE A 21 -16.12 -19.58 8.95
CA ILE A 21 -15.18 -20.46 9.67
C ILE A 21 -15.94 -21.36 10.63
N ILE A 22 -15.64 -22.66 10.52
CA ILE A 22 -16.15 -23.71 11.39
C ILE A 22 -14.98 -24.31 12.16
N ARG A 23 -15.10 -24.34 13.49
CA ARG A 23 -14.12 -24.96 14.38
C ARG A 23 -14.74 -26.19 15.04
N VAL A 24 -14.08 -27.33 14.88
CA VAL A 24 -14.59 -28.60 15.43
C VAL A 24 -13.96 -28.87 16.78
N PRO A 25 -14.74 -29.01 17.87
CA PRO A 25 -14.24 -29.35 19.18
C PRO A 25 -13.49 -30.70 19.18
N ARG A 26 -12.55 -30.91 20.14
CA ARG A 26 -11.79 -32.17 20.27
C ARG A 26 -12.68 -33.40 20.56
N SER A 27 -13.81 -33.17 21.20
CA SER A 27 -14.77 -34.22 21.57
C SER A 27 -15.70 -34.66 20.43
N SER A 28 -15.68 -33.97 19.29
CA SER A 28 -16.64 -34.22 18.19
C SER A 28 -15.96 -34.96 17.04
N HIS A 29 -15.97 -36.28 17.03
CA HIS A 29 -15.44 -37.07 15.91
C HIS A 29 -16.40 -37.18 14.71
N HIS A 30 -17.68 -36.85 14.87
CA HIS A 30 -18.73 -37.14 13.87
C HIS A 30 -19.43 -35.93 13.26
N GLY A 31 -19.00 -34.69 13.55
CA GLY A 31 -19.80 -33.48 13.19
C GLY A 31 -19.67 -32.98 11.78
N LEU A 32 -18.60 -33.32 11.06
CA LEU A 32 -18.24 -32.62 9.78
C LEU A 32 -18.63 -33.35 8.49
N THR A 33 -18.94 -34.63 8.55
CA THR A 33 -19.43 -35.40 7.39
C THR A 33 -20.79 -34.90 6.86
N LYS A 34 -21.42 -33.94 7.56
CA LYS A 34 -22.74 -33.41 7.20
C LYS A 34 -22.70 -32.07 6.45
N ILE A 35 -21.55 -31.36 6.34
CA ILE A 35 -21.47 -30.11 5.61
C ILE A 35 -20.74 -30.35 4.29
N ALA A 36 -21.52 -30.63 3.25
CA ALA A 36 -21.00 -30.96 1.92
C ALA A 36 -20.12 -29.83 1.30
N THR A 37 -20.25 -28.62 1.81
CA THR A 37 -19.55 -27.40 1.32
C THR A 37 -18.34 -27.02 2.17
N ALA A 38 -17.97 -27.79 3.22
CA ALA A 38 -16.87 -27.45 4.10
C ALA A 38 -15.52 -27.91 3.54
N VAL A 39 -14.61 -26.94 3.38
CA VAL A 39 -13.21 -27.16 2.99
C VAL A 39 -12.31 -27.09 4.22
N ARG A 40 -11.44 -28.09 4.39
CA ARG A 40 -10.46 -28.10 5.49
C ARG A 40 -9.34 -27.10 5.21
N ILE A 41 -9.11 -26.18 6.15
CA ILE A 41 -8.02 -25.19 6.08
C ILE A 41 -6.76 -25.71 6.78
N ALA A 42 -6.87 -26.09 8.04
CA ALA A 42 -5.79 -26.73 8.81
C ALA A 42 -6.35 -27.32 10.10
N GLY A 43 -5.73 -28.37 10.60
CA GLY A 43 -6.14 -29.00 11.86
C GLY A 43 -7.64 -29.30 11.89
N ARG A 44 -8.36 -28.63 12.79
CA ARG A 44 -9.82 -28.73 12.96
C ARG A 44 -10.58 -27.48 12.51
N THR A 45 -9.95 -26.65 11.70
CA THR A 45 -10.53 -25.44 11.12
C THR A 45 -10.98 -25.73 9.70
N TYR A 46 -12.23 -25.40 9.40
CA TYR A 46 -12.87 -25.59 8.11
C TYR A 46 -13.52 -24.28 7.67
N LEU A 47 -13.72 -24.13 6.39
CA LEU A 47 -14.39 -23.01 5.75
C LEU A 47 -15.65 -23.53 5.03
N ASP A 48 -16.80 -23.03 5.40
CA ASP A 48 -18.07 -23.36 4.73
C ASP A 48 -18.27 -22.44 3.53
N LEU A 49 -18.04 -22.97 2.34
CA LEU A 49 -18.15 -22.22 1.08
C LEU A 49 -19.57 -21.67 0.82
N ALA A 50 -20.61 -22.37 1.32
CA ALA A 50 -21.99 -21.90 1.15
C ALA A 50 -22.27 -20.58 1.90
N ARG A 51 -21.46 -20.23 2.87
CA ARG A 51 -21.56 -18.98 3.64
C ARG A 51 -20.75 -17.82 3.07
N LEU A 52 -20.01 -18.02 1.98
CA LEU A 52 -19.21 -16.99 1.32
C LEU A 52 -20.05 -16.21 0.30
N ALA A 53 -21.16 -15.65 0.72
CA ALA A 53 -22.01 -14.85 -0.15
C ALA A 53 -21.30 -13.58 -0.64
N GLY A 54 -21.35 -13.32 -1.96
CA GLY A 54 -20.76 -12.14 -2.58
C GLY A 54 -19.26 -12.23 -2.85
N ILE A 55 -18.63 -13.38 -2.60
CA ILE A 55 -17.23 -13.65 -2.95
C ILE A 55 -17.19 -14.30 -4.33
N ASP A 56 -16.39 -13.74 -5.22
CA ASP A 56 -16.13 -14.35 -6.52
C ASP A 56 -14.86 -15.21 -6.56
N ALA A 57 -14.68 -15.97 -7.63
CA ALA A 57 -13.54 -16.88 -7.76
C ALA A 57 -12.18 -16.16 -7.76
N SER A 58 -12.12 -14.91 -8.20
CA SER A 58 -10.87 -14.13 -8.22
C SER A 58 -10.40 -13.73 -6.84
N GLN A 59 -11.28 -13.77 -5.83
CA GLN A 59 -11.00 -13.43 -4.42
C GLN A 59 -10.64 -14.66 -3.57
N LEU A 60 -10.71 -15.88 -4.13
CA LEU A 60 -10.37 -17.12 -3.39
C LEU A 60 -8.97 -17.12 -2.75
N PRO A 61 -7.92 -16.56 -3.37
CA PRO A 61 -6.61 -16.47 -2.73
C PRO A 61 -6.63 -15.68 -1.42
N GLU A 62 -7.35 -14.56 -1.38
CA GLU A 62 -7.53 -13.73 -0.19
C GLU A 62 -8.40 -14.44 0.86
N VAL A 63 -9.42 -15.16 0.43
CA VAL A 63 -10.27 -15.98 1.31
C VAL A 63 -9.45 -17.06 2.00
N VAL A 64 -8.59 -17.77 1.27
CA VAL A 64 -7.71 -18.80 1.86
C VAL A 64 -6.69 -18.17 2.79
N LEU A 65 -6.13 -16.99 2.45
CA LEU A 65 -5.26 -16.23 3.34
C LEU A 65 -5.99 -15.89 4.65
N ALA A 66 -7.19 -15.31 4.58
CA ALA A 66 -8.00 -14.98 5.75
C ALA A 66 -8.31 -16.21 6.60
N ALA A 67 -8.72 -17.31 5.98
CA ALA A 67 -9.03 -18.54 6.70
C ALA A 67 -7.80 -19.13 7.43
N ARG A 68 -6.61 -19.03 6.82
CA ARG A 68 -5.34 -19.41 7.45
C ARG A 68 -5.00 -18.49 8.63
N LEU A 69 -5.25 -17.17 8.51
CA LEU A 69 -5.07 -16.21 9.61
C LEU A 69 -5.99 -16.55 10.79
N TYR A 70 -7.27 -16.82 10.54
CA TYR A 70 -8.22 -17.22 11.60
C TYR A 70 -7.81 -18.56 12.26
N HIS A 71 -7.28 -19.51 11.50
CA HIS A 71 -6.74 -20.73 12.07
C HIS A 71 -5.58 -20.45 13.03
N LEU A 72 -4.62 -19.62 12.61
CA LEU A 72 -3.46 -19.25 13.44
C LEU A 72 -3.86 -18.47 14.68
N ALA A 73 -4.73 -17.47 14.56
CA ALA A 73 -5.21 -16.69 15.69
C ALA A 73 -5.89 -17.56 16.77
N HIS A 74 -6.61 -18.59 16.32
CA HIS A 74 -7.27 -19.51 17.25
C HIS A 74 -6.31 -20.51 17.91
N THR A 75 -5.28 -20.95 17.19
CA THR A 75 -4.36 -22.00 17.68
C THR A 75 -3.14 -21.44 18.41
N HIS A 76 -2.82 -20.15 18.18
CA HIS A 76 -1.62 -19.50 18.67
C HIS A 76 -1.92 -18.09 19.21
N HIS A 77 -2.55 -18.01 20.38
CA HIS A 77 -3.02 -16.75 20.99
C HIS A 77 -1.93 -15.67 21.26
N ALA A 78 -0.65 -16.06 21.27
CA ALA A 78 0.47 -15.14 21.47
C ALA A 78 1.07 -14.61 20.14
N MET A 79 0.38 -14.79 19.03
CA MET A 79 0.82 -14.33 17.70
C MET A 79 0.07 -13.09 17.26
N VAL A 80 0.81 -12.19 16.61
CA VAL A 80 0.30 -10.96 15.99
C VAL A 80 0.64 -11.01 14.51
N VAL A 81 -0.33 -10.74 13.66
CA VAL A 81 -0.14 -10.58 12.22
C VAL A 81 0.58 -9.26 11.97
N THR A 82 1.62 -9.27 11.13
CA THR A 82 2.54 -8.12 10.98
C THR A 82 2.73 -7.69 9.53
N GLY A 83 3.27 -6.49 9.36
CA GLY A 83 3.76 -5.97 8.09
C GLY A 83 2.72 -5.95 6.98
N GLN A 84 3.07 -6.47 5.80
CA GLN A 84 2.19 -6.45 4.62
C GLN A 84 0.84 -7.13 4.86
N CYS A 85 0.84 -8.22 5.63
CA CYS A 85 -0.39 -8.93 5.93
C CYS A 85 -1.31 -8.13 6.87
N ALA A 86 -0.73 -7.38 7.82
CA ALA A 86 -1.48 -6.47 8.67
C ALA A 86 -2.03 -5.27 7.87
N LEU A 87 -1.22 -4.67 6.97
CA LEU A 87 -1.70 -3.61 6.07
C LEU A 87 -2.85 -4.09 5.18
N TRP A 88 -2.74 -5.30 4.63
CA TRP A 88 -3.84 -5.92 3.87
C TRP A 88 -5.11 -6.03 4.73
N ALA A 89 -5.00 -6.51 5.96
CA ALA A 89 -6.14 -6.66 6.87
C ALA A 89 -6.76 -5.30 7.29
N HIS A 90 -5.98 -4.22 7.30
CA HIS A 90 -6.45 -2.84 7.48
C HIS A 90 -7.15 -2.26 6.23
N GLY A 91 -7.18 -2.98 5.11
CA GLY A 91 -7.80 -2.50 3.88
C GLY A 91 -6.85 -1.79 2.92
N TYR A 92 -5.54 -1.82 3.18
CA TYR A 92 -4.55 -1.21 2.29
C TYR A 92 -3.94 -2.25 1.35
N GLY A 93 -3.85 -1.90 0.06
CA GLY A 93 -3.28 -2.78 -0.95
C GLY A 93 -1.84 -3.16 -0.67
N SER A 94 -1.45 -4.36 -1.07
CA SER A 94 -0.08 -4.85 -0.98
C SER A 94 0.50 -5.18 -2.37
N VAL A 95 1.82 -5.19 -2.45
CA VAL A 95 2.54 -5.70 -3.62
C VAL A 95 3.48 -6.81 -3.13
N PRO A 96 3.23 -8.06 -3.49
CA PRO A 96 2.16 -8.57 -4.36
C PRO A 96 0.76 -8.43 -3.75
N ARG A 97 -0.29 -8.55 -4.58
CA ARG A 97 -1.71 -8.42 -4.17
C ARG A 97 -2.05 -9.30 -2.96
N ILE A 98 -1.54 -10.53 -2.94
CA ILE A 98 -1.64 -11.44 -1.81
C ILE A 98 -0.32 -11.37 -1.03
N PRO A 99 -0.30 -10.78 0.17
CA PRO A 99 0.93 -10.68 0.95
C PRO A 99 1.36 -12.04 1.48
N ALA A 100 2.68 -12.21 1.62
CA ALA A 100 3.21 -13.32 2.40
C ALA A 100 2.69 -13.20 3.84
N LEU A 101 2.26 -14.34 4.40
CA LEU A 101 1.75 -14.40 5.77
C LEU A 101 2.91 -14.23 6.75
N THR A 102 2.94 -13.11 7.44
CA THR A 102 3.97 -12.75 8.42
C THR A 102 3.37 -12.56 9.81
N ILE A 103 3.99 -13.14 10.80
CA ILE A 103 3.55 -13.09 12.19
C ILE A 103 4.71 -12.81 13.13
N ALA A 104 4.45 -12.12 14.23
CA ALA A 104 5.36 -11.97 15.36
C ALA A 104 4.87 -12.75 16.56
N SER A 105 5.81 -13.24 17.37
CA SER A 105 5.50 -13.91 18.64
C SER A 105 6.52 -13.51 19.70
N SER A 106 6.06 -13.34 20.94
CA SER A 106 6.93 -13.13 22.10
C SER A 106 7.37 -14.44 22.76
N THR A 107 6.71 -15.56 22.46
CA THR A 107 6.89 -16.84 23.16
C THR A 107 7.42 -17.95 22.28
N SER A 108 7.14 -17.96 20.98
CA SER A 108 7.48 -19.08 20.09
C SER A 108 8.30 -18.65 18.87
N THR A 109 9.24 -19.51 18.50
CA THR A 109 9.97 -19.44 17.21
C THR A 109 9.76 -20.69 16.36
N HIS A 110 8.92 -21.61 16.83
CA HIS A 110 8.64 -22.83 16.08
C HIS A 110 7.84 -22.52 14.83
N SER A 111 8.31 -23.05 13.70
CA SER A 111 7.60 -22.96 12.44
C SER A 111 6.27 -23.70 12.50
N VAL A 112 5.26 -23.09 11.91
CA VAL A 112 3.93 -23.66 11.75
C VAL A 112 3.76 -24.04 10.29
N GLN A 113 3.42 -25.29 10.02
CA GLN A 113 3.04 -25.74 8.69
C GLN A 113 1.54 -25.69 8.51
N LEU A 114 1.09 -24.98 7.48
CA LEU A 114 -0.29 -24.98 7.04
C LEU A 114 -0.41 -25.82 5.78
N PRO A 115 -1.34 -26.78 5.72
CA PRO A 115 -1.47 -27.69 4.60
C PRO A 115 -1.92 -27.00 3.32
N ALA A 116 -1.82 -27.70 2.20
CA ALA A 116 -2.48 -27.32 0.96
C ALA A 116 -4.00 -27.23 1.17
N VAL A 117 -4.64 -26.35 0.44
CA VAL A 117 -6.10 -26.14 0.45
C VAL A 117 -6.61 -26.24 -0.96
N SER A 118 -7.70 -27.00 -1.20
CA SER A 118 -8.36 -27.08 -2.50
C SER A 118 -9.78 -26.58 -2.37
N VAL A 119 -10.16 -25.66 -3.27
CA VAL A 119 -11.51 -25.07 -3.37
C VAL A 119 -11.98 -25.22 -4.81
N GLY A 120 -12.86 -26.15 -5.06
CA GLY A 120 -13.24 -26.52 -6.43
C GLY A 120 -12.02 -26.94 -7.24
N THR A 121 -11.78 -26.26 -8.37
CA THR A 121 -10.61 -26.48 -9.23
C THR A 121 -9.36 -25.72 -8.81
N HIS A 122 -9.45 -24.83 -7.81
CA HIS A 122 -8.32 -24.02 -7.33
C HIS A 122 -7.53 -24.77 -6.28
N HIS A 123 -6.22 -24.82 -6.45
CA HIS A 123 -5.29 -25.43 -5.49
C HIS A 123 -4.34 -24.39 -4.92
N PHE A 124 -4.22 -24.36 -3.60
CA PHE A 124 -3.36 -23.44 -2.86
C PHE A 124 -2.29 -24.25 -2.13
N GLU A 125 -1.04 -23.98 -2.43
CA GLU A 125 0.11 -24.69 -1.89
C GLU A 125 0.20 -24.63 -0.37
N PRO A 126 0.82 -25.65 0.27
CA PRO A 126 1.14 -25.59 1.68
C PRO A 126 2.12 -24.45 1.94
N ILE A 127 2.03 -23.85 3.12
CA ILE A 127 2.96 -22.79 3.53
C ILE A 127 3.56 -23.12 4.89
N THR A 128 4.84 -22.76 5.05
CA THR A 128 5.53 -22.82 6.35
C THR A 128 5.78 -21.38 6.82
N ILE A 129 5.34 -21.07 8.04
CA ILE A 129 5.47 -19.76 8.64
C ILE A 129 6.36 -19.87 9.85
N THR A 130 7.44 -19.09 9.87
CA THR A 130 8.29 -18.97 11.05
C THR A 130 8.01 -17.62 11.70
N PRO A 131 7.46 -17.61 12.94
CA PRO A 131 7.20 -16.36 13.65
C PRO A 131 8.49 -15.56 13.87
N SER A 132 8.43 -14.26 13.61
CA SER A 132 9.49 -13.36 14.03
C SER A 132 9.48 -13.22 15.54
N ARG A 133 10.58 -13.62 16.21
CA ARG A 133 10.70 -13.46 17.65
C ARG A 133 10.87 -12.00 18.02
N VAL A 134 10.03 -11.50 18.91
CA VAL A 134 10.10 -10.14 19.44
C VAL A 134 10.12 -10.17 20.96
N ARG A 135 10.87 -9.26 21.60
CA ARG A 135 10.88 -9.13 23.07
C ARG A 135 9.55 -8.59 23.61
N ARG A 136 8.90 -7.74 22.83
CA ARG A 136 7.60 -7.11 23.12
C ARG A 136 6.81 -7.08 21.83
N LEU A 137 5.56 -7.55 21.90
CA LEU A 137 4.65 -7.48 20.77
C LEU A 137 4.44 -6.01 20.37
N PRO A 138 4.30 -5.74 19.05
CA PRO A 138 3.96 -4.40 18.57
C PRO A 138 2.58 -3.97 19.09
N PRO A 139 2.24 -2.67 19.02
CA PRO A 139 0.87 -2.21 19.23
C PRO A 139 -0.06 -2.96 18.29
N THR A 140 -1.19 -3.41 18.82
CA THR A 140 -2.15 -4.23 18.08
C THR A 140 -3.48 -3.50 17.95
N ALA A 141 -4.16 -3.80 16.85
CA ALA A 141 -5.57 -3.55 16.64
C ALA A 141 -6.30 -4.89 16.54
N ASP A 142 -7.56 -4.90 16.86
CA ASP A 142 -8.46 -6.02 16.55
C ASP A 142 -9.08 -5.79 15.17
N ALA A 143 -8.85 -6.72 14.27
CA ALA A 143 -9.52 -6.77 12.98
C ALA A 143 -10.38 -8.02 12.94
N ARG A 144 -11.61 -7.92 13.42
CA ARG A 144 -12.61 -9.02 13.41
C ARG A 144 -12.09 -10.27 14.10
N GLY A 145 -11.60 -10.13 15.33
CA GLY A 145 -11.03 -11.24 16.12
C GLY A 145 -9.63 -11.68 15.72
N LEU A 146 -8.96 -10.98 14.81
CA LEU A 146 -7.55 -11.14 14.50
C LEU A 146 -6.70 -10.08 15.20
N HIS A 147 -5.71 -10.50 15.96
CA HIS A 147 -4.70 -9.58 16.50
C HIS A 147 -3.70 -9.23 15.39
N ILE A 148 -3.80 -8.01 14.90
CA ILE A 148 -2.91 -7.46 13.86
C ILE A 148 -2.09 -6.29 14.43
N GLU A 149 -0.95 -5.97 13.84
CA GLU A 149 -0.26 -4.72 14.13
C GLU A 149 -1.21 -3.53 13.94
N SER A 150 -1.11 -2.48 14.78
CA SER A 150 -1.76 -1.21 14.48
C SER A 150 -1.32 -0.70 13.10
N LEU A 151 -2.10 0.17 12.50
CA LEU A 151 -1.81 0.68 11.16
C LEU A 151 -0.42 1.32 11.09
N GLU A 152 -0.04 2.09 12.11
CA GLU A 152 1.26 2.75 12.21
C GLU A 152 2.38 1.71 12.36
N ALA A 153 2.19 0.72 13.24
CA ALA A 153 3.17 -0.34 13.45
C ALA A 153 3.40 -1.17 12.18
N ALA A 154 2.34 -1.49 11.46
CA ALA A 154 2.41 -2.23 10.20
C ALA A 154 3.15 -1.46 9.11
N GLN A 155 2.89 -0.14 8.97
CA GLN A 155 3.61 0.75 8.06
C GLN A 155 5.11 0.79 8.42
N ILE A 156 5.44 0.94 9.69
CA ILE A 156 6.84 0.96 10.15
C ILE A 156 7.50 -0.40 9.94
N THR A 157 6.79 -1.50 10.16
CA THR A 157 7.32 -2.84 9.90
C THR A 157 7.65 -3.00 8.42
N VAL A 158 6.78 -2.60 7.50
CA VAL A 158 7.04 -2.63 6.06
C VAL A 158 8.20 -1.70 5.69
N ALA A 159 8.20 -0.47 6.16
CA ALA A 159 9.27 0.49 5.87
C ALA A 159 10.64 -0.01 6.33
N ARG A 160 10.72 -0.70 7.47
CA ARG A 160 11.96 -1.23 8.04
C ARG A 160 12.46 -2.51 7.38
N THR A 161 11.55 -3.42 7.02
CA THR A 161 11.90 -4.82 6.71
C THR A 161 11.80 -5.16 5.23
N SER A 162 11.16 -4.32 4.42
CA SER A 162 11.06 -4.55 2.99
C SER A 162 12.46 -4.59 2.34
N PRO A 163 12.78 -5.65 1.60
CA PRO A 163 14.02 -5.69 0.82
C PRO A 163 13.97 -4.73 -0.37
N ASN A 164 12.78 -4.34 -0.81
CA ASN A 164 12.56 -3.38 -1.88
C ASN A 164 12.13 -2.03 -1.28
N ARG A 165 13.11 -1.14 -1.03
CA ARG A 165 12.88 0.19 -0.46
C ARG A 165 11.92 1.03 -1.31
N ARG A 166 12.03 0.95 -2.64
CA ARG A 166 11.16 1.65 -3.58
C ARG A 166 9.70 1.22 -3.44
N ALA A 167 9.45 -0.07 -3.39
CA ALA A 167 8.09 -0.59 -3.21
C ALA A 167 7.49 -0.16 -1.86
N ALA A 168 8.27 -0.23 -0.77
CA ALA A 168 7.85 0.24 0.54
C ALA A 168 7.54 1.75 0.55
N PHE A 169 8.37 2.56 -0.09
CA PHE A 169 8.16 3.99 -0.24
C PHE A 169 6.86 4.29 -0.99
N THR A 170 6.68 3.69 -2.17
CA THR A 170 5.47 3.86 -2.99
C THR A 170 4.22 3.48 -2.19
N GLN A 171 4.27 2.37 -1.47
CA GLN A 171 3.15 1.92 -0.65
C GLN A 171 2.84 2.91 0.48
N LEU A 172 3.85 3.45 1.17
CA LEU A 172 3.63 4.45 2.22
C LEU A 172 3.02 5.73 1.66
N CYS A 173 3.44 6.22 0.49
CA CYS A 173 2.79 7.35 -0.16
C CYS A 173 1.30 7.07 -0.42
N MET A 174 0.97 5.90 -0.96
CA MET A 174 -0.43 5.53 -1.24
C MET A 174 -1.26 5.40 0.04
N ILE A 175 -0.70 4.81 1.11
CA ILE A 175 -1.36 4.74 2.42
C ILE A 175 -1.54 6.16 2.99
N GLY A 176 -0.52 7.00 2.93
CA GLY A 176 -0.58 8.38 3.37
C GLY A 176 -1.67 9.17 2.66
N ASN A 177 -1.76 9.06 1.32
CA ASN A 177 -2.81 9.70 0.52
C ASN A 177 -4.21 9.26 0.98
N ALA A 178 -4.44 7.95 1.09
CA ALA A 178 -5.72 7.39 1.53
C ALA A 178 -6.05 7.75 2.99
N PHE A 179 -5.07 7.65 3.91
CA PHE A 179 -5.24 7.94 5.33
C PHE A 179 -5.57 9.41 5.61
N THR A 180 -4.93 10.32 4.86
CA THR A 180 -5.12 11.77 5.04
C THR A 180 -6.28 12.32 4.24
N HIS A 181 -6.90 11.51 3.36
CA HIS A 181 -7.89 11.96 2.38
C HIS A 181 -7.38 13.19 1.62
N PHE A 182 -6.16 13.07 1.05
CA PHE A 182 -5.46 14.20 0.47
C PHE A 182 -6.24 14.80 -0.72
N GLU A 183 -6.57 16.08 -0.62
CA GLU A 183 -7.30 16.83 -1.65
C GLU A 183 -6.53 18.07 -2.10
N ASN A 184 -6.29 18.20 -3.40
CA ASN A 184 -5.56 19.31 -3.98
C ASN A 184 -6.27 20.66 -3.79
N PHE A 185 -7.59 20.66 -3.73
CA PHE A 185 -8.36 21.88 -3.53
C PHE A 185 -8.35 22.40 -2.09
N HIS A 186 -7.88 21.59 -1.14
CA HIS A 186 -7.76 21.86 0.29
C HIS A 186 -6.34 21.61 0.81
N LEU A 187 -5.32 22.11 0.08
CA LEU A 187 -3.90 21.83 0.35
C LEU A 187 -3.49 22.08 1.80
N THR A 188 -3.91 23.19 2.41
CA THR A 188 -3.52 23.54 3.78
C THR A 188 -3.98 22.46 4.78
N ASP A 189 -5.20 21.98 4.66
CA ASP A 189 -5.74 20.94 5.53
C ASP A 189 -5.10 19.59 5.24
N SER A 190 -4.94 19.25 3.96
CA SER A 190 -4.27 18.03 3.53
C SER A 190 -2.83 17.96 4.04
N ARG A 191 -2.08 19.06 3.98
CA ARG A 191 -0.71 19.12 4.53
C ARG A 191 -0.65 19.04 6.05
N ARG A 192 -1.65 19.57 6.74
CA ARG A 192 -1.79 19.41 8.20
C ARG A 192 -2.04 17.94 8.57
N HIS A 193 -2.93 17.24 7.84
CA HIS A 193 -3.18 15.82 8.05
C HIS A 193 -1.95 14.96 7.71
N GLU A 194 -1.23 15.29 6.64
CA GLU A 194 0.03 14.63 6.30
C GLU A 194 1.08 14.77 7.42
N LYS A 195 1.25 15.98 7.96
CA LYS A 195 2.14 16.23 9.09
C LYS A 195 1.77 15.34 10.28
N TYR A 196 0.49 15.29 10.64
CA TYR A 196 0.01 14.43 11.72
C TYR A 196 0.29 12.95 11.45
N TRP A 197 0.03 12.45 10.23
CA TRP A 197 0.37 11.09 9.84
C TRP A 197 1.86 10.79 9.99
N LYS A 198 2.74 11.68 9.56
CA LYS A 198 4.19 11.51 9.71
C LYS A 198 4.63 11.54 11.19
N GLU A 199 3.98 12.32 12.02
CA GLU A 199 4.22 12.36 13.47
C GLU A 199 3.85 11.01 14.12
N LEU A 200 2.72 10.40 13.77
CA LEU A 200 2.34 9.07 14.23
C LEU A 200 3.38 8.02 13.86
N LEU A 201 3.84 8.00 12.60
CA LEU A 201 4.87 7.07 12.14
C LEU A 201 6.21 7.29 12.87
N SER A 202 6.59 8.54 13.08
CA SER A 202 7.83 8.90 13.78
C SER A 202 7.79 8.50 15.26
N ALA A 203 6.65 8.65 15.92
CA ALA A 203 6.43 8.19 17.29
C ALA A 203 6.56 6.66 17.37
N GLU A 204 5.92 5.92 16.45
CA GLU A 204 6.02 4.46 16.43
C GLU A 204 7.46 3.99 16.16
N LEU A 205 8.16 4.62 15.21
CA LEU A 205 9.57 4.31 14.97
C LEU A 205 10.46 4.59 16.20
N THR A 206 10.15 5.64 16.96
CA THR A 206 10.86 5.99 18.20
C THR A 206 10.63 4.94 19.28
N ARG A 207 9.41 4.42 19.40
CA ARG A 207 9.06 3.35 20.34
C ARG A 207 9.89 2.08 20.14
N LEU A 208 10.31 1.78 18.91
CA LEU A 208 11.16 0.62 18.60
C LEU A 208 12.62 0.77 19.11
N GLY A 209 13.03 1.98 19.45
CA GLY A 209 14.38 2.28 19.91
C GLY A 209 15.43 2.41 18.81
N ASN A 210 16.60 2.95 19.19
CA ASN A 210 17.64 3.34 18.23
C ASN A 210 18.37 2.14 17.56
N ARG A 211 18.30 0.95 18.15
CA ARG A 211 18.96 -0.27 17.64
C ARG A 211 18.05 -1.14 16.78
N ALA A 212 16.86 -0.68 16.45
CA ALA A 212 15.94 -1.45 15.61
C ALA A 212 16.53 -1.66 14.22
N ARG A 213 16.58 -2.91 13.77
CA ARG A 213 17.05 -3.26 12.42
C ARG A 213 16.19 -2.54 11.37
N GLY A 214 16.83 -1.95 10.35
CA GLY A 214 16.15 -1.24 9.27
C GLY A 214 15.62 0.15 9.66
N ARG A 215 15.98 0.68 10.84
CA ARG A 215 15.55 2.00 11.31
C ARG A 215 15.90 3.12 10.33
N SER A 216 17.14 3.15 9.84
CA SER A 216 17.59 4.19 8.90
C SER A 216 16.79 4.18 7.60
N GLN A 217 16.44 2.99 7.09
CA GLN A 217 15.57 2.87 5.92
C GLN A 217 14.18 3.45 6.19
N ALA A 218 13.56 3.10 7.33
CA ALA A 218 12.26 3.64 7.71
C ALA A 218 12.30 5.15 7.93
N GLN A 219 13.33 5.67 8.59
CA GLN A 219 13.52 7.12 8.77
C GLN A 219 13.58 7.85 7.42
N TRP A 220 14.37 7.32 6.48
CA TRP A 220 14.46 7.90 5.15
C TRP A 220 13.10 7.86 4.41
N ILE A 221 12.40 6.73 4.47
CA ILE A 221 11.08 6.60 3.84
C ILE A 221 10.08 7.58 4.43
N ILE A 222 9.97 7.69 5.75
CA ILE A 222 9.04 8.62 6.44
C ILE A 222 9.36 10.07 6.07
N ALA A 223 10.64 10.42 6.04
CA ALA A 223 11.06 11.78 5.73
C ALA A 223 10.66 12.22 4.31
N HIS A 224 10.74 11.31 3.34
CA HIS A 224 10.56 11.64 1.93
C HIS A 224 9.21 11.20 1.35
N ALA A 225 8.50 10.24 1.98
CA ALA A 225 7.15 9.89 1.54
C ALA A 225 6.22 11.09 1.63
N ASP A 226 5.29 11.21 0.69
CA ASP A 226 4.40 12.36 0.57
C ASP A 226 2.98 11.90 0.24
N ALA A 227 2.02 12.36 1.05
CA ALA A 227 0.61 12.02 0.89
C ALA A 227 -0.03 12.67 -0.36
N GLY A 228 0.62 13.66 -0.95
CA GLY A 228 0.18 14.30 -2.18
C GLY A 228 0.33 13.43 -3.43
N CYS A 229 1.06 12.30 -3.36
CA CYS A 229 1.12 11.35 -4.47
C CYS A 229 -0.24 10.67 -4.64
N ALA A 230 -0.96 10.98 -5.72
CA ALA A 230 -2.28 10.41 -6.01
C ALA A 230 -2.20 9.07 -6.78
N SER A 231 -1.02 8.66 -7.21
CA SER A 231 -0.80 7.42 -7.96
C SER A 231 0.54 6.76 -7.63
N PRO A 232 0.67 5.44 -7.84
CA PRO A 232 1.94 4.74 -7.69
C PRO A 232 3.05 5.28 -8.61
N GLY A 233 2.68 5.80 -9.79
CA GLY A 233 3.64 6.40 -10.72
C GLY A 233 4.21 7.71 -10.20
N GLU A 234 3.38 8.60 -9.66
CA GLU A 234 3.82 9.84 -9.00
C GLU A 234 4.74 9.53 -7.82
N ALA A 235 4.36 8.56 -6.95
CA ALA A 235 5.19 8.12 -5.84
C ALA A 235 6.53 7.52 -6.32
N ARG A 236 6.53 6.85 -7.47
CA ARG A 236 7.74 6.31 -8.07
C ARG A 236 8.67 7.41 -8.58
N VAL A 237 8.14 8.43 -9.28
CA VAL A 237 8.89 9.64 -9.68
C VAL A 237 9.52 10.30 -8.46
N LEU A 238 8.72 10.56 -7.43
CA LEU A 238 9.18 11.16 -6.18
C LEU A 238 10.32 10.36 -5.57
N TYR A 239 10.18 9.02 -5.52
CA TYR A 239 11.23 8.14 -5.00
C TYR A 239 12.56 8.29 -5.74
N GLU A 240 12.54 8.24 -7.08
CA GLU A 240 13.77 8.28 -7.87
C GLU A 240 14.51 9.62 -7.69
N LEU A 241 13.78 10.71 -7.64
CA LEU A 241 14.36 12.04 -7.43
C LEU A 241 14.91 12.20 -6.01
N CYS A 242 14.18 11.77 -4.98
CA CYS A 242 14.67 11.76 -3.59
C CYS A 242 15.88 10.85 -3.41
N ALA A 243 15.89 9.66 -4.02
CA ALA A 243 17.00 8.71 -3.94
C ALA A 243 18.26 9.24 -4.62
N ALA A 244 18.12 10.08 -5.64
CA ALA A 244 19.21 10.80 -6.31
C ALA A 244 19.68 12.04 -5.55
N GLY A 245 19.10 12.35 -4.37
CA GLY A 245 19.49 13.48 -3.52
C GLY A 245 18.98 14.84 -3.99
N LEU A 246 17.98 14.89 -4.87
CA LEU A 246 17.33 16.15 -5.24
C LEU A 246 16.45 16.64 -4.06
N THR A 247 16.63 17.92 -3.70
CA THR A 247 15.94 18.59 -2.58
C THR A 247 15.19 19.83 -3.06
N GLY A 248 14.27 20.36 -2.23
CA GLY A 248 13.46 21.54 -2.62
C GLY A 248 12.26 21.23 -3.48
N MET A 249 11.96 19.95 -3.65
CA MET A 249 10.83 19.44 -4.41
C MET A 249 9.58 19.35 -3.53
N HIS A 250 8.43 19.67 -4.12
CA HIS A 250 7.12 19.59 -3.50
C HIS A 250 6.15 18.83 -4.40
N THR A 251 5.21 18.09 -3.82
CA THR A 251 4.13 17.47 -4.58
C THR A 251 2.89 18.35 -4.61
N GLN A 252 2.05 18.18 -5.61
CA GLN A 252 0.79 18.91 -5.81
C GLN A 252 0.97 20.42 -5.70
N VAL A 253 1.95 20.95 -6.44
CA VAL A 253 2.24 22.38 -6.41
C VAL A 253 1.15 23.16 -7.15
N GLU A 254 0.50 24.06 -6.40
CA GLU A 254 -0.55 24.91 -6.95
C GLU A 254 0.04 26.06 -7.79
N VAL A 255 -0.45 26.20 -9.01
CA VAL A 255 -0.04 27.27 -9.96
C VAL A 255 -1.25 28.03 -10.44
N HIS A 256 -1.21 29.34 -10.24
CA HIS A 256 -2.20 30.28 -10.78
C HIS A 256 -1.69 30.92 -12.05
N THR A 257 -2.35 30.67 -13.18
CA THR A 257 -1.99 31.26 -14.45
C THR A 257 -3.21 31.42 -15.34
N ARG A 258 -3.29 32.52 -16.07
CA ARG A 258 -4.39 32.87 -16.99
C ARG A 258 -5.79 32.76 -16.35
N GLY A 259 -5.92 33.13 -15.07
CA GLY A 259 -7.18 33.04 -14.31
C GLY A 259 -7.64 31.63 -13.96
N ARG A 260 -6.80 30.65 -14.16
CA ARG A 260 -7.06 29.24 -13.80
C ARG A 260 -6.07 28.73 -12.77
N ARG A 261 -6.49 27.72 -12.03
CA ARG A 261 -5.72 27.00 -11.02
C ARG A 261 -5.34 25.62 -11.53
N TYR A 262 -4.06 25.30 -11.46
CA TYR A 262 -3.49 24.00 -11.85
C TYR A 262 -2.69 23.42 -10.69
N PHE A 263 -2.54 22.10 -10.68
CA PHE A 263 -1.68 21.40 -9.73
C PHE A 263 -0.67 20.58 -10.52
N ILE A 264 0.62 20.73 -10.18
CA ILE A 264 1.71 19.93 -10.76
C ILE A 264 2.04 18.80 -9.80
N ASP A 265 2.11 17.57 -10.32
CA ASP A 265 2.28 16.36 -9.49
C ASP A 265 3.51 16.45 -8.58
N CYS A 266 4.65 16.90 -9.14
CA CYS A 266 5.90 17.14 -8.43
C CYS A 266 6.62 18.32 -9.05
N ALA A 267 7.16 19.24 -8.26
CA ALA A 267 7.84 20.40 -8.82
C ALA A 267 8.92 20.97 -7.91
N PHE A 268 9.84 21.72 -8.52
CA PHE A 268 10.81 22.61 -7.91
C PHE A 268 10.31 24.06 -8.13
N PRO A 269 9.59 24.63 -7.16
CA PRO A 269 8.91 25.91 -7.37
C PRO A 269 9.86 27.09 -7.61
N ALA A 270 11.04 27.08 -6.98
CA ALA A 270 12.04 28.13 -7.12
C ALA A 270 12.55 28.25 -8.58
N GLU A 271 12.79 27.11 -9.21
CA GLU A 271 13.28 26.97 -10.58
C GLU A 271 12.14 26.91 -11.61
N LYS A 272 10.90 26.79 -11.16
CA LYS A 272 9.72 26.54 -12.00
C LYS A 272 9.88 25.33 -12.94
N VAL A 273 10.44 24.24 -12.41
CA VAL A 273 10.52 22.94 -13.08
C VAL A 273 9.47 22.03 -12.49
N GLY A 274 8.54 21.59 -13.32
CA GLY A 274 7.47 20.67 -12.97
C GLY A 274 7.68 19.28 -13.59
N ILE A 275 7.31 18.24 -12.88
CA ILE A 275 7.33 16.85 -13.33
C ILE A 275 5.91 16.30 -13.18
N GLU A 276 5.36 15.77 -14.26
CA GLU A 276 4.03 15.18 -14.31
C GLU A 276 4.11 13.72 -14.75
N PHE A 277 3.46 12.84 -14.00
CA PHE A 277 3.39 11.43 -14.35
C PHE A 277 2.20 11.16 -15.28
N ASP A 278 2.49 10.76 -16.52
CA ASP A 278 1.49 10.33 -17.50
C ASP A 278 1.31 8.80 -17.50
N GLY A 279 0.41 8.34 -16.66
CA GLY A 279 -0.06 6.96 -16.72
C GLY A 279 -1.06 6.80 -17.85
N ARG A 280 -0.66 6.26 -19.00
CA ARG A 280 -1.44 6.10 -20.24
C ARG A 280 -2.88 5.55 -20.12
N ALA A 281 -3.35 5.20 -18.93
CA ALA A 281 -4.70 4.68 -18.68
C ALA A 281 -5.83 5.74 -18.74
N LYS A 282 -5.52 7.00 -19.03
CA LYS A 282 -6.53 8.10 -19.02
C LYS A 282 -7.31 8.26 -20.33
N TYR A 283 -6.95 7.55 -21.37
CA TYR A 283 -7.66 7.67 -22.66
C TYR A 283 -8.74 6.59 -22.73
N GLY A 284 -10.00 7.02 -22.49
CA GLY A 284 -11.17 6.16 -22.71
C GLY A 284 -11.28 5.72 -24.17
N ASP A 285 -11.96 4.59 -24.41
CA ASP A 285 -12.08 3.95 -25.72
C ASP A 285 -12.85 4.75 -26.79
N ASN A 286 -13.33 5.96 -26.46
CA ASN A 286 -14.10 6.79 -27.39
C ASN A 286 -13.24 7.89 -28.03
N PRO A 287 -13.08 7.91 -29.38
CA PRO A 287 -12.28 8.91 -30.11
C PRO A 287 -12.63 10.38 -29.78
N GLY A 288 -13.91 10.69 -29.56
CA GLY A 288 -14.36 12.04 -29.22
C GLY A 288 -13.88 12.49 -27.83
N SER A 289 -13.86 11.59 -26.85
CA SER A 289 -13.36 11.85 -25.50
C SER A 289 -11.83 12.01 -25.50
N ILE A 290 -11.14 11.29 -26.36
CA ILE A 290 -9.68 11.38 -26.53
C ILE A 290 -9.30 12.75 -27.08
N HIS A 291 -9.97 13.24 -28.13
CA HIS A 291 -9.70 14.57 -28.70
C HIS A 291 -9.94 15.72 -27.71
N ALA A 292 -11.04 15.66 -26.97
CA ALA A 292 -11.35 16.67 -25.95
C ALA A 292 -10.34 16.64 -24.79
N SER A 293 -9.86 15.46 -24.39
CA SER A 293 -8.83 15.30 -23.36
C SER A 293 -7.48 15.86 -23.83
N LEU A 294 -7.05 15.53 -25.04
CA LEU A 294 -5.80 16.03 -25.61
C LEU A 294 -5.81 17.56 -25.78
N SER A 295 -6.97 18.14 -26.17
CA SER A 295 -7.10 19.58 -26.31
C SER A 295 -6.98 20.30 -24.98
N ARG A 296 -7.62 19.79 -23.92
CA ARG A 296 -7.50 20.31 -22.54
C ARG A 296 -6.08 20.21 -22.02
N GLU A 297 -5.41 19.09 -22.30
CA GLU A 297 -4.03 18.87 -21.87
C GLU A 297 -3.05 19.85 -22.55
N ARG A 298 -3.21 20.08 -23.88
CA ARG A 298 -2.42 21.08 -24.61
C ARG A 298 -2.68 22.50 -24.12
N GLU A 299 -3.92 22.83 -23.76
CA GLU A 299 -4.27 24.13 -23.17
C GLU A 299 -3.60 24.28 -21.79
N ARG A 300 -3.67 23.27 -20.94
CA ARG A 300 -3.01 23.22 -19.61
C ARG A 300 -1.50 23.46 -19.75
N GLN A 301 -0.85 22.72 -20.64
CA GLN A 301 0.58 22.87 -20.89
C GLN A 301 0.94 24.30 -21.32
N ARG A 302 0.23 24.88 -22.31
CA ARG A 302 0.45 26.26 -22.76
C ARG A 302 0.28 27.27 -21.63
N HIS A 303 -0.65 27.06 -20.71
CA HIS A 303 -0.86 27.95 -19.59
C HIS A 303 0.28 27.86 -18.58
N LEU A 304 0.76 26.67 -18.27
CA LEU A 304 1.90 26.46 -17.38
C LEU A 304 3.20 27.06 -17.98
N GLU A 305 3.46 26.82 -19.26
CA GLU A 305 4.60 27.39 -19.99
C GLU A 305 4.54 28.93 -20.02
N ALA A 306 3.35 29.51 -20.26
CA ALA A 306 3.14 30.97 -20.19
C ALA A 306 3.35 31.53 -18.76
N GLY A 307 3.18 30.70 -17.72
CA GLY A 307 3.54 30.99 -16.33
C GLY A 307 5.04 30.85 -16.05
N GLY A 308 5.83 30.50 -17.07
CA GLY A 308 7.27 30.28 -16.98
C GLY A 308 7.69 28.91 -16.50
N TRP A 309 6.75 27.96 -16.40
CA TRP A 309 7.06 26.60 -15.97
C TRP A 309 7.65 25.76 -17.11
N HIS A 310 8.66 24.98 -16.81
CA HIS A 310 9.15 23.89 -17.67
C HIS A 310 8.60 22.57 -17.16
N ILE A 311 7.78 21.90 -17.97
CA ILE A 311 7.10 20.65 -17.57
C ILE A 311 7.78 19.46 -18.23
N ILE A 312 8.26 18.54 -17.40
CA ILE A 312 8.81 17.25 -17.81
C ILE A 312 7.70 16.21 -17.63
N ARG A 313 7.37 15.48 -18.69
CA ARG A 313 6.41 14.38 -18.63
C ARG A 313 7.12 13.05 -18.49
N VAL A 314 6.66 12.24 -17.56
CA VAL A 314 7.26 10.97 -17.19
C VAL A 314 6.23 9.86 -17.32
N GLY A 315 6.52 8.84 -18.09
CA GLY A 315 5.72 7.62 -18.18
C GLY A 315 6.39 6.42 -17.51
N TRP A 316 5.74 5.27 -17.56
CA TRP A 316 6.29 4.04 -16.99
C TRP A 316 7.64 3.65 -17.58
N ARG A 317 7.85 3.89 -18.88
CA ARG A 317 9.12 3.58 -19.57
C ARG A 317 10.28 4.39 -19.05
N ASP A 318 10.04 5.66 -18.72
CA ASP A 318 11.09 6.54 -18.18
C ASP A 318 11.48 6.10 -16.76
N LEU A 319 10.54 5.50 -16.02
CA LEU A 319 10.81 4.92 -14.69
C LEU A 319 11.58 3.60 -14.74
N ASP A 320 11.70 2.96 -15.90
CA ASP A 320 12.59 1.82 -16.11
C ASP A 320 14.06 2.29 -16.30
N HIS A 321 14.26 3.59 -16.63
CA HIS A 321 15.57 4.25 -16.81
C HIS A 321 15.72 5.46 -15.86
N PRO A 322 15.71 5.26 -14.53
CA PRO A 322 15.65 6.36 -13.54
C PRO A 322 16.86 7.31 -13.63
N ASP A 323 18.03 6.83 -14.03
CA ASP A 323 19.22 7.67 -14.18
C ASP A 323 19.06 8.72 -15.28
N GLU A 324 18.38 8.37 -16.38
CA GLU A 324 18.07 9.29 -17.48
C GLU A 324 17.06 10.34 -17.03
N LEU A 325 16.01 9.95 -16.31
CA LEU A 325 15.06 10.86 -15.70
C LEU A 325 15.76 11.87 -14.77
N VAL A 326 16.60 11.37 -13.87
CA VAL A 326 17.37 12.21 -12.93
C VAL A 326 18.28 13.18 -13.67
N ALA A 327 18.97 12.72 -14.72
CA ALA A 327 19.83 13.59 -15.55
C ALA A 327 19.03 14.66 -16.25
N GLN A 328 17.86 14.34 -16.82
CA GLN A 328 16.95 15.30 -17.46
C GLN A 328 16.47 16.37 -16.48
N VAL A 329 16.06 15.98 -15.27
CA VAL A 329 15.61 16.93 -14.24
C VAL A 329 16.76 17.82 -13.80
N ARG A 330 17.97 17.29 -13.58
CA ARG A 330 19.16 18.09 -13.22
C ARG A 330 19.52 19.09 -14.31
N ALA A 331 19.47 18.70 -15.58
CA ALA A 331 19.71 19.61 -16.70
C ALA A 331 18.70 20.75 -16.76
N ALA A 332 17.41 20.44 -16.55
CA ALA A 332 16.36 21.42 -16.49
C ALA A 332 16.54 22.42 -15.34
N LEU A 333 16.92 21.94 -14.15
CA LEU A 333 17.21 22.79 -12.99
C LEU A 333 18.42 23.69 -13.26
N ALA A 334 19.51 23.16 -13.80
CA ALA A 334 20.72 23.93 -14.13
C ALA A 334 20.43 25.04 -15.14
N ALA A 335 19.60 24.77 -16.15
CA ALA A 335 19.19 25.76 -17.15
C ALA A 335 18.32 26.91 -16.58
N ARG A 336 17.84 26.79 -15.36
CA ARG A 336 17.03 27.84 -14.68
C ARG A 336 17.83 28.67 -13.67
N LEU A 337 19.01 28.21 -13.32
CA LEU A 337 19.93 28.87 -12.39
C LEU A 337 20.93 29.81 -13.10
N GLY A 338 21.08 29.67 -14.42
CA GLY A 338 21.91 30.54 -15.29
C GLY A 338 21.07 31.55 -16.05
#